data_e0570e903bb47c324c14e0f2592d4aa3
#
_entry.id   e0570e903bb47c324c14e0f2592d4aa3
#
_cell.length_a   1.000
_cell.length_b   1.000
_cell.length_c   1.000
_cell.angle_alpha   90.00
_cell.angle_beta   90.00
_cell.angle_gamma   90.00
#
_symmetry.space_group_name_H-M   'P 1'
#
loop_
_entity.id
_entity.type
_entity.pdbx_description
1 polymer ?
#
loop_
_entity_poly.entity_id
_entity_poly.type
_entity_poly.pdbx_seq_one_letter_code
_entity_poly.pdbx_strand_id
1 'polypeptide(L)'
;MSVIREKLSGTGDLLLRPGHVLLPEGPRAGMAVVVRAGVFCRVDTAEAVERDYPDLLPLDLPDHLLMPGFVDAHTHLTQSLGKALVFGEPSEIFRRIWVPLEGSLDERMVYLSAKLAALECLRGGFTTAVDAGTRSEGHIGALVRAARDVGLRSVVGFICNDLGGTAHIPDADVILRQAEAHLSTYRRDPLVHPSLAISIPEVASDGMLKAVSDMAGAAGVVFQTHVNEHLVAVERSLVARGRRPIEHLAHLGALGPQVLLAHSTLITPHELNLLRETGSAVAYNPVASLWKGNAVAPALQMAALGIRFGLGTDGTRADGFRLMDAAEGLQRAGFGLATGDSSCGGGWLWLDRATSGAANVAGLAGVTGSIAEGLAADFLLVDLDRPEFTPSYDLMWELVRYGNRDQIDAVFTNGQLRLWQGWPVDWDARALLAEVRGDAAVAIAKAPIQRIHPLSEAHRHLGYYK
;
A
#
# COMPACT_ATOMS: atom_id res chain seq x y z
N MET A 1 14.67 27.94 -8.34
CA MET A 1 13.77 26.79 -8.42
C MET A 1 13.57 26.44 -9.87
N SER A 2 13.77 25.26 -10.18
CA SER A 2 14.62 24.89 -11.25
C SER A 2 13.85 24.77 -12.58
N VAL A 3 14.53 25.13 -13.63
CA VAL A 3 14.20 24.86 -15.02
C VAL A 3 13.72 23.38 -15.22
N ILE A 4 14.25 22.45 -14.42
CA ILE A 4 13.87 21.03 -14.42
C ILE A 4 12.40 20.86 -13.99
N ARG A 5 11.98 21.44 -12.86
CA ARG A 5 10.58 21.35 -12.41
C ARG A 5 9.60 21.87 -13.46
N GLU A 6 9.94 23.02 -14.06
CA GLU A 6 9.08 23.65 -15.06
C GLU A 6 8.90 22.76 -16.31
N LYS A 7 9.98 22.14 -16.78
CA LYS A 7 9.95 21.17 -17.87
C LYS A 7 9.16 19.91 -17.50
N LEU A 8 9.32 19.40 -16.28
CA LEU A 8 8.61 18.21 -15.78
C LEU A 8 7.10 18.46 -15.54
N SER A 9 6.71 19.71 -15.28
CA SER A 9 5.30 20.09 -15.05
C SER A 9 4.52 20.35 -16.33
N GLY A 10 5.16 20.27 -17.50
CA GLY A 10 4.52 20.43 -18.79
C GLY A 10 3.47 19.36 -19.07
N THR A 11 2.45 19.69 -19.86
CA THR A 11 1.38 18.76 -20.27
C THR A 11 1.74 17.97 -21.53
N GLY A 12 2.93 18.16 -22.06
CA GLY A 12 3.43 17.52 -23.29
C GLY A 12 4.10 16.16 -23.02
N ASP A 13 4.54 15.55 -24.12
CA ASP A 13 5.37 14.35 -24.06
C ASP A 13 6.71 14.67 -23.39
N LEU A 14 7.20 13.74 -22.57
CA LEU A 14 8.47 13.84 -21.89
C LEU A 14 9.46 12.82 -22.50
N LEU A 15 10.66 13.27 -22.85
CA LEU A 15 11.80 12.40 -23.10
C LEU A 15 12.77 12.59 -21.95
N LEU A 16 12.90 11.58 -21.09
CA LEU A 16 13.74 11.59 -19.89
C LEU A 16 15.00 10.77 -20.14
N ARG A 17 16.16 11.35 -19.81
CA ARG A 17 17.47 10.70 -19.92
C ARG A 17 18.15 10.71 -18.54
N PRO A 18 17.75 9.80 -17.64
CA PRO A 18 18.33 9.69 -16.29
C PRO A 18 19.70 9.01 -16.34
N GLY A 19 20.48 9.15 -15.27
CA GLY A 19 21.73 8.41 -15.09
C GLY A 19 21.51 6.89 -15.09
N HIS A 20 20.42 6.45 -14.46
CA HIS A 20 20.00 5.04 -14.45
C HIS A 20 18.48 4.91 -14.58
N VAL A 21 18.02 3.83 -15.21
CA VAL A 21 16.63 3.36 -15.19
C VAL A 21 16.58 2.01 -14.48
N LEU A 22 15.71 1.86 -13.51
CA LEU A 22 15.47 0.58 -12.84
C LEU A 22 14.49 -0.25 -13.66
N LEU A 23 15.04 -1.11 -14.50
CA LEU A 23 14.28 -2.08 -15.30
C LEU A 23 14.02 -3.37 -14.51
N PRO A 24 13.13 -4.26 -14.99
CA PRO A 24 12.92 -5.57 -14.38
C PRO A 24 14.19 -6.40 -14.18
N GLU A 25 15.21 -6.20 -15.02
CA GLU A 25 16.50 -6.91 -14.94
C GLU A 25 17.54 -6.19 -14.08
N GLY A 26 17.20 -5.05 -13.49
CA GLY A 26 18.08 -4.23 -12.66
C GLY A 26 18.36 -2.84 -13.21
N PRO A 27 19.18 -2.04 -12.51
CA PRO A 27 19.51 -0.67 -12.92
C PRO A 27 20.38 -0.69 -14.20
N ARG A 28 20.01 0.17 -15.15
CA ARG A 28 20.70 0.31 -16.44
C ARG A 28 21.03 1.77 -16.70
N ALA A 29 22.29 2.04 -16.99
CA ALA A 29 22.76 3.34 -17.49
C ALA A 29 22.58 3.44 -19.02
N GLY A 30 22.61 4.68 -19.55
CA GLY A 30 22.53 4.95 -20.99
C GLY A 30 21.14 4.70 -21.61
N MET A 31 20.11 4.64 -20.78
CA MET A 31 18.72 4.48 -21.18
C MET A 31 18.01 5.83 -21.30
N ALA A 32 16.96 5.87 -22.12
CA ALA A 32 16.00 6.96 -22.15
C ALA A 32 14.56 6.42 -22.12
N VAL A 33 13.64 7.25 -21.63
CA VAL A 33 12.24 6.90 -21.47
C VAL A 33 11.37 8.00 -22.08
N VAL A 34 10.41 7.62 -22.94
CA VAL A 34 9.38 8.53 -23.45
C VAL A 34 8.09 8.27 -22.70
N VAL A 35 7.57 9.31 -22.07
CA VAL A 35 6.24 9.33 -21.44
C VAL A 35 5.28 10.11 -22.33
N ARG A 36 4.17 9.46 -22.74
CA ARG A 36 3.15 10.04 -23.60
C ARG A 36 1.76 9.57 -23.16
N ALA A 37 0.80 10.47 -23.06
CA ALA A 37 -0.58 10.15 -22.69
C ALA A 37 -0.69 9.28 -21.40
N GLY A 38 0.18 9.53 -20.43
CA GLY A 38 0.15 8.83 -19.14
C GLY A 38 0.83 7.47 -19.09
N VAL A 39 1.43 6.99 -20.19
CA VAL A 39 2.10 5.69 -20.25
C VAL A 39 3.56 5.81 -20.68
N PHE A 40 4.35 4.79 -20.38
CA PHE A 40 5.67 4.62 -20.95
C PHE A 40 5.50 4.21 -22.44
N CYS A 41 5.79 5.14 -23.34
CA CYS A 41 5.62 4.93 -24.78
C CYS A 41 6.83 4.21 -25.38
N ARG A 42 8.04 4.51 -24.88
CA ARG A 42 9.31 3.91 -25.31
C ARG A 42 10.26 3.81 -24.13
N VAL A 43 10.93 2.69 -23.99
CA VAL A 43 11.99 2.44 -22.99
C VAL A 43 13.12 1.70 -23.71
N ASP A 44 14.21 2.39 -24.04
CA ASP A 44 15.33 1.82 -24.80
C ASP A 44 16.63 2.59 -24.52
N THR A 45 17.71 2.23 -25.21
CA THR A 45 18.94 3.03 -25.18
C THR A 45 18.68 4.47 -25.63
N ALA A 46 19.39 5.42 -25.03
CA ALA A 46 19.21 6.84 -25.35
C ALA A 46 19.36 7.10 -26.84
N GLU A 47 20.34 6.46 -27.48
CA GLU A 47 20.57 6.57 -28.93
C GLU A 47 19.36 6.09 -29.75
N ALA A 48 18.75 4.98 -29.38
CA ALA A 48 17.58 4.45 -30.09
C ALA A 48 16.37 5.36 -29.92
N VAL A 49 16.11 5.84 -28.68
CA VAL A 49 15.00 6.74 -28.39
C VAL A 49 15.14 8.08 -29.11
N GLU A 50 16.31 8.70 -29.07
CA GLU A 50 16.55 9.98 -29.72
C GLU A 50 16.42 9.87 -31.26
N ARG A 51 16.83 8.77 -31.85
CA ARG A 51 16.62 8.49 -33.28
C ARG A 51 15.15 8.35 -33.65
N ASP A 52 14.37 7.67 -32.77
CA ASP A 52 12.97 7.36 -33.03
C ASP A 52 12.05 8.57 -32.69
N TYR A 53 12.51 9.51 -31.86
CA TYR A 53 11.79 10.72 -31.42
C TYR A 53 12.62 12.01 -31.59
N PRO A 54 13.07 12.36 -32.82
CA PRO A 54 13.99 13.48 -33.07
C PRO A 54 13.40 14.85 -32.71
N ASP A 55 12.08 14.97 -32.65
CA ASP A 55 11.37 16.22 -32.34
C ASP A 55 11.23 16.46 -30.82
N LEU A 56 11.51 15.47 -29.97
CA LEU A 56 11.46 15.63 -28.53
C LEU A 56 12.81 16.05 -27.98
N LEU A 57 12.82 17.14 -27.22
CA LEU A 57 14.02 17.60 -26.53
C LEU A 57 14.24 16.75 -25.25
N PRO A 58 15.39 16.06 -25.14
CA PRO A 58 15.66 15.27 -23.95
C PRO A 58 15.85 16.16 -22.73
N LEU A 59 15.32 15.70 -21.60
CA LEU A 59 15.63 16.23 -20.29
C LEU A 59 16.70 15.36 -19.63
N ASP A 60 17.90 15.90 -19.54
CA ASP A 60 19.04 15.24 -18.91
C ASP A 60 18.93 15.28 -17.39
N LEU A 61 19.06 14.11 -16.77
CA LEU A 61 18.96 13.87 -15.33
C LEU A 61 20.11 12.92 -14.90
N PRO A 62 21.40 13.30 -15.12
CA PRO A 62 22.54 12.38 -14.99
C PRO A 62 22.69 11.81 -13.58
N ASP A 63 22.28 12.56 -12.56
CA ASP A 63 22.42 12.18 -11.16
C ASP A 63 21.16 11.49 -10.59
N HIS A 64 20.19 11.16 -11.46
CA HIS A 64 18.94 10.56 -11.01
C HIS A 64 18.80 9.09 -11.45
N LEU A 65 18.17 8.31 -10.56
CA LEU A 65 17.55 7.04 -10.89
C LEU A 65 16.07 7.27 -11.22
N LEU A 66 15.63 6.82 -12.39
CA LEU A 66 14.22 6.65 -12.71
C LEU A 66 13.80 5.25 -12.32
N MET A 67 12.93 5.11 -11.33
CA MET A 67 12.45 3.82 -10.84
C MET A 67 10.92 3.77 -10.77
N PRO A 68 10.30 2.57 -10.79
CA PRO A 68 8.86 2.44 -10.56
C PRO A 68 8.47 3.11 -9.24
N GLY A 69 7.30 3.73 -9.19
CA GLY A 69 6.70 4.12 -7.93
C GLY A 69 6.40 2.90 -7.06
N PHE A 70 6.53 3.05 -5.75
CA PHE A 70 6.15 1.99 -4.83
C PHE A 70 4.64 1.73 -4.89
N VAL A 71 4.27 0.48 -4.66
CA VAL A 71 2.88 0.04 -4.53
C VAL A 71 2.67 -0.44 -3.11
N ASP A 72 1.77 0.20 -2.39
CA ASP A 72 1.36 -0.22 -1.04
C ASP A 72 0.31 -1.32 -1.16
N ALA A 73 0.68 -2.55 -0.83
CA ALA A 73 -0.20 -3.71 -0.99
C ALA A 73 -1.35 -3.76 0.02
N HIS A 74 -1.31 -2.93 1.08
CA HIS A 74 -2.38 -2.84 2.08
C HIS A 74 -2.24 -1.60 2.94
N THR A 75 -3.27 -0.76 2.95
CA THR A 75 -3.33 0.44 3.78
C THR A 75 -4.78 0.81 4.14
N HIS A 76 -4.94 1.85 4.97
CA HIS A 76 -6.21 2.42 5.38
C HIS A 76 -6.17 3.95 5.26
N LEU A 77 -6.62 4.48 4.13
CA LEU A 77 -6.57 5.92 3.86
C LEU A 77 -7.43 6.75 4.82
N THR A 78 -8.47 6.16 5.40
CA THR A 78 -9.36 6.88 6.33
C THR A 78 -8.90 6.88 7.79
N GLN A 79 -7.78 6.22 8.12
CA GLN A 79 -7.27 6.15 9.50
C GLN A 79 -6.23 7.22 9.82
N SER A 80 -5.85 8.08 8.88
CA SER A 80 -4.75 9.02 9.06
C SER A 80 -4.95 10.03 10.20
N LEU A 81 -6.20 10.39 10.49
CA LEU A 81 -6.52 11.30 11.62
C LEU A 81 -6.25 10.66 12.98
N GLY A 82 -6.37 9.35 13.09
CA GLY A 82 -6.18 8.59 14.32
C GLY A 82 -4.85 7.86 14.46
N LYS A 83 -3.95 7.95 13.48
CA LYS A 83 -2.72 7.14 13.42
C LYS A 83 -1.83 7.23 14.66
N ALA A 84 -1.82 8.38 15.35
CA ALA A 84 -1.05 8.56 16.58
C ALA A 84 -1.77 8.04 17.84
N LEU A 85 -3.05 7.68 17.76
CA LEU A 85 -3.82 7.21 18.91
C LEU A 85 -3.53 5.76 19.28
N VAL A 86 -2.89 5.01 18.41
CA VAL A 86 -2.62 3.58 18.60
C VAL A 86 -1.27 3.26 19.22
N PHE A 87 -0.42 4.26 19.43
CA PHE A 87 0.89 4.02 20.02
C PHE A 87 0.78 3.54 21.47
N GLY A 88 1.45 2.43 21.75
CA GLY A 88 1.44 1.79 23.06
C GLY A 88 0.14 1.05 23.39
N GLU A 89 -0.86 1.07 22.53
CA GLU A 89 -2.09 0.33 22.74
C GLU A 89 -1.89 -1.17 22.52
N PRO A 90 -2.36 -2.02 23.43
CA PRO A 90 -2.32 -3.46 23.21
C PRO A 90 -3.30 -3.88 22.11
N SER A 91 -3.29 -5.15 21.77
CA SER A 91 -4.18 -5.79 20.81
C SER A 91 -5.64 -5.31 20.90
N GLU A 92 -6.46 -5.55 19.87
CA GLU A 92 -7.86 -5.12 19.77
C GLU A 92 -8.07 -3.62 19.44
N ILE A 93 -7.04 -2.93 18.92
CA ILE A 93 -7.19 -1.53 18.45
C ILE A 93 -8.26 -1.40 17.36
N PHE A 94 -8.46 -2.48 16.56
CA PHE A 94 -9.52 -2.52 15.57
C PHE A 94 -10.89 -2.16 16.18
N ARG A 95 -11.30 -2.85 17.26
CA ARG A 95 -12.62 -2.67 17.89
C ARG A 95 -12.68 -1.42 18.77
N ARG A 96 -11.57 -1.08 19.44
CA ARG A 96 -11.55 0.02 20.41
C ARG A 96 -11.28 1.38 19.79
N ILE A 97 -10.57 1.43 18.69
CA ILE A 97 -10.10 2.69 18.10
C ILE A 97 -10.57 2.84 16.65
N TRP A 98 -10.26 1.90 15.75
CA TRP A 98 -10.50 2.11 14.33
C TRP A 98 -11.98 2.06 13.95
N VAL A 99 -12.73 1.07 14.39
CA VAL A 99 -14.18 0.99 14.12
C VAL A 99 -14.93 2.20 14.67
N PRO A 100 -14.73 2.61 15.96
CA PRO A 100 -15.36 3.82 16.49
C PRO A 100 -14.95 5.10 15.77
N LEU A 101 -13.67 5.25 15.42
CA LEU A 101 -13.21 6.43 14.71
C LEU A 101 -13.84 6.54 13.32
N GLU A 102 -13.65 5.53 12.49
CA GLU A 102 -14.13 5.55 11.10
C GLU A 102 -15.66 5.65 11.03
N GLY A 103 -16.39 4.95 11.92
CA GLY A 103 -17.85 5.03 12.01
C GLY A 103 -18.39 6.39 12.44
N SER A 104 -17.53 7.27 12.97
CA SER A 104 -17.88 8.62 13.39
C SER A 104 -17.51 9.72 12.39
N LEU A 105 -16.77 9.37 11.32
CA LEU A 105 -16.38 10.34 10.30
C LEU A 105 -17.53 10.64 9.35
N ASP A 106 -17.84 11.92 9.17
CA ASP A 106 -18.69 12.39 8.10
C ASP A 106 -17.95 12.43 6.74
N GLU A 107 -18.67 12.71 5.67
CA GLU A 107 -18.13 12.76 4.32
C GLU A 107 -16.92 13.69 4.19
N ARG A 108 -16.97 14.87 4.83
CA ARG A 108 -15.87 15.82 4.81
C ARG A 108 -14.63 15.28 5.53
N MET A 109 -14.82 14.66 6.68
CA MET A 109 -13.70 14.11 7.46
C MET A 109 -13.10 12.87 6.79
N VAL A 110 -13.90 12.04 6.11
CA VAL A 110 -13.40 10.96 5.24
C VAL A 110 -12.53 11.52 4.13
N TYR A 111 -12.98 12.58 3.44
CA TYR A 111 -12.21 13.24 2.40
C TYR A 111 -10.88 13.79 2.93
N LEU A 112 -10.89 14.53 4.04
CA LEU A 112 -9.69 15.12 4.62
C LEU A 112 -8.68 14.05 5.10
N SER A 113 -9.19 12.99 5.76
CA SER A 113 -8.38 11.88 6.21
C SER A 113 -7.70 11.17 5.03
N ALA A 114 -8.48 10.82 4.02
CA ALA A 114 -7.98 10.14 2.83
C ALA A 114 -7.01 11.03 2.04
N LYS A 115 -7.29 12.33 1.91
CA LYS A 115 -6.41 13.28 1.21
C LYS A 115 -5.06 13.45 1.92
N LEU A 116 -5.07 13.49 3.26
CA LEU A 116 -3.85 13.53 4.06
C LEU A 116 -3.02 12.24 3.88
N ALA A 117 -3.68 11.08 3.96
CA ALA A 117 -3.02 9.79 3.76
C ALA A 117 -2.45 9.66 2.34
N ALA A 118 -3.22 10.04 1.31
CA ALA A 118 -2.76 10.01 -0.08
C ALA A 118 -1.53 10.91 -0.30
N LEU A 119 -1.50 12.10 0.30
CA LEU A 119 -0.31 12.95 0.30
C LEU A 119 0.89 12.28 0.97
N GLU A 120 0.66 11.63 2.11
CA GLU A 120 1.71 10.87 2.82
C GLU A 120 2.25 9.71 1.96
N CYS A 121 1.37 8.97 1.26
CA CYS A 121 1.74 7.92 0.33
C CYS A 121 2.66 8.46 -0.78
N LEU A 122 2.24 9.50 -1.51
CA LEU A 122 3.07 10.09 -2.56
C LEU A 122 4.41 10.61 -2.01
N ARG A 123 4.43 11.25 -0.84
CA ARG A 123 5.67 11.72 -0.19
C ARG A 123 6.61 10.59 0.18
N GLY A 124 6.08 9.41 0.44
CA GLY A 124 6.83 8.18 0.71
C GLY A 124 7.21 7.38 -0.54
N GLY A 125 6.91 7.92 -1.73
CA GLY A 125 7.19 7.29 -3.02
C GLY A 125 6.14 6.28 -3.47
N PHE A 126 5.04 6.10 -2.74
CA PHE A 126 3.94 5.25 -3.19
C PHE A 126 3.10 6.00 -4.22
N THR A 127 3.09 5.50 -5.45
CA THR A 127 2.22 5.98 -6.53
C THR A 127 0.90 5.23 -6.58
N THR A 128 0.83 4.08 -5.92
CA THR A 128 -0.35 3.20 -5.84
C THR A 128 -0.55 2.72 -4.41
N ALA A 129 -1.83 2.67 -3.96
CA ALA A 129 -2.21 2.16 -2.66
C ALA A 129 -3.42 1.22 -2.75
N VAL A 130 -3.37 0.09 -2.03
CA VAL A 130 -4.48 -0.85 -1.86
C VAL A 130 -5.17 -0.52 -0.54
N ASP A 131 -6.29 0.19 -0.62
CA ASP A 131 -7.09 0.59 0.53
C ASP A 131 -8.10 -0.50 0.89
N ALA A 132 -8.13 -0.88 2.17
CA ALA A 132 -9.02 -1.94 2.67
C ALA A 132 -10.49 -1.48 2.87
N GLY A 133 -10.83 -0.30 2.38
CA GLY A 133 -12.15 0.31 2.49
C GLY A 133 -12.35 1.12 3.76
N THR A 134 -13.44 1.87 3.80
CA THR A 134 -13.84 2.69 4.94
C THR A 134 -15.07 2.13 5.63
N ARG A 135 -15.13 2.26 6.95
CA ARG A 135 -16.30 1.94 7.77
C ARG A 135 -17.24 3.14 7.99
N SER A 136 -16.92 4.27 7.36
CA SER A 136 -17.82 5.43 7.29
C SER A 136 -18.94 5.13 6.31
N GLU A 137 -20.13 4.97 6.81
CA GLU A 137 -21.29 4.53 6.05
C GLU A 137 -21.60 5.51 4.90
N GLY A 138 -21.61 5.02 3.65
CA GLY A 138 -21.97 5.80 2.47
C GLY A 138 -20.90 6.77 1.94
N HIS A 139 -19.72 6.86 2.56
CA HIS A 139 -18.73 7.89 2.20
C HIS A 139 -17.53 7.42 1.36
N ILE A 140 -17.58 6.23 0.78
CA ILE A 140 -16.53 5.73 -0.11
C ILE A 140 -16.23 6.68 -1.28
N GLY A 141 -17.24 7.39 -1.77
CA GLY A 141 -17.08 8.42 -2.81
C GLY A 141 -16.17 9.57 -2.39
N ALA A 142 -16.15 9.93 -1.11
CA ALA A 142 -15.27 10.97 -0.58
C ALA A 142 -13.79 10.52 -0.58
N LEU A 143 -13.53 9.24 -0.20
CA LEU A 143 -12.22 8.63 -0.30
C LEU A 143 -11.72 8.62 -1.76
N VAL A 144 -12.57 8.19 -2.70
CA VAL A 144 -12.25 8.18 -4.13
C VAL A 144 -11.93 9.57 -4.66
N ARG A 145 -12.71 10.59 -4.29
CA ARG A 145 -12.41 11.98 -4.67
C ARG A 145 -11.07 12.44 -4.14
N ALA A 146 -10.77 12.14 -2.88
CA ALA A 146 -9.49 12.49 -2.26
C ALA A 146 -8.30 11.87 -3.00
N ALA A 147 -8.38 10.58 -3.35
CA ALA A 147 -7.34 9.89 -4.10
C ALA A 147 -7.13 10.52 -5.50
N ARG A 148 -8.23 10.84 -6.22
CA ARG A 148 -8.17 11.52 -7.52
C ARG A 148 -7.56 12.92 -7.44
N ASP A 149 -7.99 13.71 -6.45
CA ASP A 149 -7.53 15.09 -6.27
C ASP A 149 -6.04 15.17 -5.95
N VAL A 150 -5.49 14.16 -5.28
CA VAL A 150 -4.05 14.05 -5.01
C VAL A 150 -3.31 13.40 -6.18
N GLY A 151 -4.02 12.61 -6.99
CA GLY A 151 -3.45 11.83 -8.08
C GLY A 151 -2.80 10.52 -7.64
N LEU A 152 -3.24 9.94 -6.52
CA LEU A 152 -2.80 8.62 -6.07
C LEU A 152 -3.61 7.53 -6.78
N ARG A 153 -2.93 6.60 -7.49
CA ARG A 153 -3.60 5.39 -7.97
C ARG A 153 -4.05 4.57 -6.76
N SER A 154 -5.30 4.10 -6.77
CA SER A 154 -5.87 3.42 -5.61
C SER A 154 -6.70 2.21 -6.00
N VAL A 155 -6.49 1.10 -5.30
CA VAL A 155 -7.40 -0.05 -5.31
C VAL A 155 -8.29 0.10 -4.08
N VAL A 156 -9.57 0.42 -4.27
CA VAL A 156 -10.48 0.80 -3.20
C VAL A 156 -11.43 -0.33 -2.86
N GLY A 157 -11.35 -0.82 -1.62
CA GLY A 157 -12.19 -1.90 -1.11
C GLY A 157 -13.58 -1.42 -0.71
N PHE A 158 -14.63 -2.11 -1.19
CA PHE A 158 -15.97 -2.00 -0.65
C PHE A 158 -16.15 -3.04 0.45
N ILE A 159 -16.46 -2.61 1.69
CA ILE A 159 -16.57 -3.50 2.85
C ILE A 159 -17.92 -4.24 2.85
N CYS A 160 -17.88 -5.56 2.82
CA CYS A 160 -19.02 -6.48 2.76
C CYS A 160 -19.23 -7.23 4.09
N ASN A 161 -19.08 -6.56 5.24
CA ASN A 161 -19.35 -7.18 6.53
C ASN A 161 -20.86 -7.34 6.73
N ASP A 162 -21.34 -8.55 7.06
CA ASP A 162 -22.75 -8.83 7.37
C ASP A 162 -23.00 -9.28 8.81
N LEU A 163 -21.96 -9.25 9.66
CA LEU A 163 -22.01 -9.57 11.09
C LEU A 163 -21.25 -8.53 11.91
N GLY A 164 -21.62 -8.38 13.19
CA GLY A 164 -20.75 -7.74 14.20
C GLY A 164 -20.75 -6.21 14.24
N GLY A 165 -21.77 -5.54 13.73
CA GLY A 165 -21.94 -4.08 13.82
C GLY A 165 -22.57 -3.62 15.13
N THR A 166 -22.32 -2.35 15.50
CA THR A 166 -23.02 -1.64 16.58
C THR A 166 -24.28 -0.93 16.09
N ALA A 167 -24.44 -0.79 14.78
CA ALA A 167 -25.59 -0.21 14.08
C ALA A 167 -26.36 -1.30 13.32
N HIS A 168 -27.49 -0.90 12.72
CA HIS A 168 -28.25 -1.79 11.83
C HIS A 168 -27.36 -2.24 10.65
N ILE A 169 -27.09 -3.55 10.57
CA ILE A 169 -26.38 -4.15 9.45
C ILE A 169 -27.41 -4.39 8.34
N PRO A 170 -27.18 -3.93 7.10
CA PRO A 170 -28.07 -4.23 5.99
C PRO A 170 -28.16 -5.74 5.73
N ASP A 171 -29.25 -6.17 5.09
CA ASP A 171 -29.41 -7.53 4.61
C ASP A 171 -28.26 -7.90 3.65
N ALA A 172 -27.82 -9.15 3.69
CA ALA A 172 -26.74 -9.66 2.84
C ALA A 172 -26.94 -9.34 1.34
N ASP A 173 -28.19 -9.47 0.84
CA ASP A 173 -28.53 -9.14 -0.55
C ASP A 173 -28.36 -7.64 -0.85
N VAL A 174 -28.58 -6.76 0.13
CA VAL A 174 -28.36 -5.32 -0.03
C VAL A 174 -26.87 -5.03 -0.16
N ILE A 175 -26.06 -5.64 0.72
CA ILE A 175 -24.59 -5.51 0.69
C ILE A 175 -24.03 -5.98 -0.65
N LEU A 176 -24.47 -7.14 -1.13
CA LEU A 176 -23.99 -7.69 -2.41
C LEU A 176 -24.37 -6.81 -3.61
N ARG A 177 -25.60 -6.28 -3.65
CA ARG A 177 -25.99 -5.32 -4.69
C ARG A 177 -25.17 -4.02 -4.66
N GLN A 178 -24.84 -3.52 -3.47
CA GLN A 178 -23.96 -2.36 -3.32
C GLN A 178 -22.53 -2.66 -3.76
N ALA A 179 -22.03 -3.86 -3.47
CA ALA A 179 -20.74 -4.35 -3.96
C ALA A 179 -20.68 -4.39 -5.49
N GLU A 180 -21.70 -4.93 -6.15
CA GLU A 180 -21.81 -4.93 -7.62
C GLU A 180 -21.86 -3.50 -8.20
N ALA A 181 -22.61 -2.60 -7.56
CA ALA A 181 -22.66 -1.20 -7.95
C ALA A 181 -21.29 -0.51 -7.83
N HIS A 182 -20.55 -0.78 -6.74
CA HIS A 182 -19.18 -0.28 -6.56
C HIS A 182 -18.25 -0.78 -7.67
N LEU A 183 -18.25 -2.08 -7.96
CA LEU A 183 -17.45 -2.66 -9.03
C LEU A 183 -17.77 -2.02 -10.39
N SER A 184 -19.05 -1.85 -10.69
CA SER A 184 -19.52 -1.25 -11.95
C SER A 184 -19.11 0.23 -12.07
N THR A 185 -19.22 1.00 -10.98
CA THR A 185 -18.96 2.45 -10.95
C THR A 185 -17.52 2.78 -11.30
N TYR A 186 -16.56 2.00 -10.78
CA TYR A 186 -15.12 2.33 -10.91
C TYR A 186 -14.36 1.46 -11.92
N ARG A 187 -15.04 0.55 -12.61
CA ARG A 187 -14.42 -0.42 -13.53
C ARG A 187 -13.52 0.20 -14.61
N ARG A 188 -13.80 1.42 -15.05
CA ARG A 188 -13.09 2.11 -16.14
C ARG A 188 -12.34 3.34 -15.69
N ASP A 189 -12.20 3.53 -14.41
CA ASP A 189 -11.48 4.69 -13.89
C ASP A 189 -9.98 4.52 -14.13
N PRO A 190 -9.28 5.55 -14.61
CA PRO A 190 -7.85 5.43 -14.91
C PRO A 190 -6.96 5.41 -13.66
N LEU A 191 -7.45 5.87 -12.51
CA LEU A 191 -6.69 5.95 -11.26
C LEU A 191 -7.30 5.11 -10.14
N VAL A 192 -8.63 4.86 -10.17
CA VAL A 192 -9.31 4.14 -9.08
C VAL A 192 -9.80 2.80 -9.59
N HIS A 193 -9.29 1.74 -9.01
CA HIS A 193 -9.63 0.36 -9.30
C HIS A 193 -10.49 -0.19 -8.17
N PRO A 194 -11.67 -0.75 -8.45
CA PRO A 194 -12.51 -1.28 -7.39
C PRO A 194 -11.99 -2.63 -6.89
N SER A 195 -12.22 -2.89 -5.61
CA SER A 195 -12.02 -4.20 -4.98
C SER A 195 -13.10 -4.46 -3.95
N LEU A 196 -13.19 -5.69 -3.45
CA LEU A 196 -14.10 -6.05 -2.38
C LEU A 196 -13.31 -6.37 -1.11
N ALA A 197 -13.88 -6.08 0.05
CA ALA A 197 -13.23 -6.33 1.32
C ALA A 197 -14.19 -6.93 2.35
N ILE A 198 -13.67 -7.79 3.20
CA ILE A 198 -14.25 -8.15 4.49
C ILE A 198 -13.20 -7.79 5.53
N SER A 199 -13.57 -7.00 6.53
CA SER A 199 -12.59 -6.47 7.48
C SER A 199 -11.77 -7.58 8.15
N ILE A 200 -12.44 -8.55 8.75
CA ILE A 200 -11.88 -9.79 9.30
C ILE A 200 -12.91 -10.91 9.10
N PRO A 201 -12.54 -12.17 8.94
CA PRO A 201 -13.51 -13.25 8.72
C PRO A 201 -14.60 -13.36 9.79
N GLU A 202 -14.31 -12.96 11.03
CA GLU A 202 -15.26 -13.04 12.17
C GLU A 202 -16.45 -12.07 12.07
N VAL A 203 -16.39 -11.06 11.20
CA VAL A 203 -17.49 -10.10 10.99
C VAL A 203 -18.26 -10.38 9.70
N ALA A 204 -18.13 -11.59 9.17
CA ALA A 204 -18.90 -12.03 8.02
C ALA A 204 -19.40 -13.47 8.19
N SER A 205 -20.59 -13.74 7.66
CA SER A 205 -21.13 -15.08 7.57
C SER A 205 -20.33 -15.92 6.55
N ASP A 206 -20.42 -17.24 6.67
CA ASP A 206 -19.79 -18.17 5.73
C ASP A 206 -20.30 -17.95 4.31
N GLY A 207 -21.61 -17.67 4.17
CA GLY A 207 -22.22 -17.33 2.88
C GLY A 207 -21.62 -16.04 2.28
N MET A 208 -21.43 -15.00 3.09
CA MET A 208 -20.87 -13.73 2.64
C MET A 208 -19.38 -13.89 2.24
N LEU A 209 -18.59 -14.60 3.05
CA LEU A 209 -17.17 -14.87 2.73
C LEU A 209 -17.04 -15.54 1.36
N LYS A 210 -17.86 -16.56 1.08
CA LYS A 210 -17.86 -17.25 -0.19
C LYS A 210 -18.36 -16.39 -1.34
N ALA A 211 -19.49 -15.70 -1.16
CA ALA A 211 -20.10 -14.86 -2.19
C ALA A 211 -19.18 -13.71 -2.63
N VAL A 212 -18.53 -13.04 -1.67
CA VAL A 212 -17.59 -11.95 -1.97
C VAL A 212 -16.35 -12.45 -2.72
N SER A 213 -15.81 -13.61 -2.31
CA SER A 213 -14.67 -14.22 -3.01
C SER A 213 -15.03 -14.60 -4.44
N ASP A 214 -16.20 -15.22 -4.65
CA ASP A 214 -16.67 -15.60 -5.99
C ASP A 214 -16.95 -14.38 -6.88
N MET A 215 -17.59 -13.35 -6.31
CA MET A 215 -17.87 -12.09 -7.01
C MET A 215 -16.58 -11.40 -7.45
N ALA A 216 -15.58 -11.32 -6.58
CA ALA A 216 -14.28 -10.74 -6.89
C ALA A 216 -13.57 -11.54 -8.01
N GLY A 217 -13.57 -12.87 -7.91
CA GLY A 217 -13.01 -13.74 -8.96
C GLY A 217 -13.70 -13.58 -10.31
N ALA A 218 -15.03 -13.54 -10.31
CA ALA A 218 -15.82 -13.33 -11.53
C ALA A 218 -15.60 -11.95 -12.18
N ALA A 219 -15.39 -10.93 -11.34
CA ALA A 219 -15.13 -9.56 -11.80
C ALA A 219 -13.65 -9.33 -12.19
N GLY A 220 -12.74 -10.25 -11.86
CA GLY A 220 -11.29 -10.09 -12.07
C GLY A 220 -10.67 -9.02 -11.17
N VAL A 221 -11.21 -8.83 -9.96
CA VAL A 221 -10.75 -7.86 -8.97
C VAL A 221 -10.26 -8.56 -7.69
N VAL A 222 -9.61 -7.80 -6.81
CA VAL A 222 -9.10 -8.34 -5.56
C VAL A 222 -10.20 -8.41 -4.49
N PHE A 223 -10.23 -9.53 -3.75
CA PHE A 223 -10.90 -9.66 -2.45
C PHE A 223 -9.86 -9.56 -1.34
N GLN A 224 -10.02 -8.60 -0.42
CA GLN A 224 -9.09 -8.32 0.68
C GLN A 224 -9.71 -8.68 2.03
N THR A 225 -8.91 -9.24 2.94
CA THR A 225 -9.30 -9.43 4.33
C THR A 225 -8.07 -9.56 5.25
N HIS A 226 -8.19 -9.14 6.51
CA HIS A 226 -7.13 -9.33 7.51
C HIS A 226 -7.27 -10.73 8.12
N VAL A 227 -6.16 -11.46 8.19
CA VAL A 227 -6.14 -12.81 8.77
C VAL A 227 -4.89 -13.05 9.60
N ASN A 228 -5.03 -13.86 10.63
CA ASN A 228 -3.93 -14.35 11.47
C ASN A 228 -3.00 -13.23 11.99
N GLU A 229 -3.54 -12.02 12.16
CA GLU A 229 -2.74 -10.86 12.62
C GLU A 229 -2.41 -10.98 14.11
N HIS A 230 -3.40 -11.29 14.92
CA HIS A 230 -3.31 -11.37 16.38
C HIS A 230 -3.71 -12.76 16.87
N LEU A 231 -3.09 -13.22 17.96
CA LEU A 231 -3.42 -14.51 18.59
C LEU A 231 -4.90 -14.59 18.94
N VAL A 232 -5.47 -13.52 19.46
CA VAL A 232 -6.88 -13.46 19.86
C VAL A 232 -7.86 -13.66 18.69
N ALA A 233 -7.50 -13.21 17.48
CA ALA A 233 -8.29 -13.45 16.27
C ALA A 233 -8.26 -14.94 15.88
N VAL A 234 -7.09 -15.56 15.99
CA VAL A 234 -6.94 -17.01 15.76
C VAL A 234 -7.74 -17.82 16.78
N GLU A 235 -7.64 -17.48 18.07
CA GLU A 235 -8.39 -18.13 19.14
C GLU A 235 -9.89 -18.01 18.95
N ARG A 236 -10.41 -16.83 18.60
CA ARG A 236 -11.84 -16.63 18.29
C ARG A 236 -12.31 -17.51 17.16
N SER A 237 -11.55 -17.58 16.09
CA SER A 237 -11.88 -18.42 14.94
C SER A 237 -11.91 -19.91 15.33
N LEU A 238 -10.94 -20.37 16.13
CA LEU A 238 -10.91 -21.73 16.66
C LEU A 238 -12.13 -22.03 17.53
N VAL A 239 -12.50 -21.11 18.43
CA VAL A 239 -13.67 -21.28 19.32
C VAL A 239 -14.98 -21.26 18.54
N ALA A 240 -15.14 -20.34 17.60
CA ALA A 240 -16.40 -20.15 16.88
C ALA A 240 -16.60 -21.16 15.74
N ARG A 241 -15.51 -21.60 15.09
CA ARG A 241 -15.55 -22.34 13.80
C ARG A 241 -14.73 -23.63 13.81
N GLY A 242 -14.01 -23.92 14.87
CA GLY A 242 -13.13 -25.10 14.99
C GLY A 242 -11.93 -25.09 14.03
N ARG A 243 -11.66 -23.94 13.39
CA ARG A 243 -10.59 -23.75 12.39
C ARG A 243 -9.91 -22.41 12.56
N ARG A 244 -8.64 -22.33 12.17
CA ARG A 244 -7.93 -21.07 12.03
C ARG A 244 -8.50 -20.23 10.87
N PRO A 245 -8.33 -18.89 10.85
CA PRO A 245 -8.96 -18.05 9.83
C PRO A 245 -8.66 -18.46 8.39
N ILE A 246 -7.40 -18.74 8.03
CA ILE A 246 -7.01 -19.17 6.67
C ILE A 246 -7.58 -20.56 6.36
N GLU A 247 -7.51 -21.50 7.30
CA GLU A 247 -8.10 -22.85 7.16
C GLU A 247 -9.62 -22.77 6.96
N HIS A 248 -10.29 -21.82 7.62
CA HIS A 248 -11.71 -21.61 7.45
C HIS A 248 -12.07 -21.10 6.07
N LEU A 249 -11.33 -20.08 5.56
CA LEU A 249 -11.48 -19.59 4.19
C LEU A 249 -11.25 -20.71 3.15
N ALA A 250 -10.23 -21.55 3.37
CA ALA A 250 -9.96 -22.72 2.52
C ALA A 250 -11.13 -23.72 2.55
N HIS A 251 -11.67 -24.01 3.74
CA HIS A 251 -12.81 -24.92 3.91
C HIS A 251 -14.06 -24.45 3.15
N LEU A 252 -14.28 -23.13 3.11
CA LEU A 252 -15.39 -22.53 2.36
C LEU A 252 -15.15 -22.44 0.86
N GLY A 253 -13.92 -22.75 0.39
CA GLY A 253 -13.52 -22.50 -1.00
C GLY A 253 -13.47 -21.00 -1.32
N ALA A 254 -13.18 -20.16 -0.32
CA ALA A 254 -13.08 -18.71 -0.44
C ALA A 254 -11.63 -18.20 -0.65
N LEU A 255 -10.64 -19.11 -0.75
CA LEU A 255 -9.28 -18.80 -1.20
C LEU A 255 -9.18 -18.91 -2.72
N GLY A 256 -8.24 -18.18 -3.33
CA GLY A 256 -8.00 -18.20 -4.78
C GLY A 256 -7.04 -17.11 -5.22
N PRO A 257 -6.68 -17.06 -6.52
CA PRO A 257 -5.73 -16.06 -7.04
C PRO A 257 -6.17 -14.60 -6.85
N GLN A 258 -7.49 -14.34 -6.70
CA GLN A 258 -8.07 -13.04 -6.46
C GLN A 258 -7.95 -12.60 -4.98
N VAL A 259 -7.53 -13.46 -4.06
CA VAL A 259 -7.56 -13.19 -2.62
C VAL A 259 -6.24 -12.60 -2.14
N LEU A 260 -6.32 -11.47 -1.45
CA LEU A 260 -5.22 -10.78 -0.79
C LEU A 260 -5.44 -10.78 0.73
N LEU A 261 -4.59 -11.49 1.43
CA LEU A 261 -4.65 -11.68 2.87
C LEU A 261 -3.68 -10.72 3.56
N ALA A 262 -4.22 -9.73 4.29
CA ALA A 262 -3.38 -8.81 5.05
C ALA A 262 -2.80 -9.49 6.30
N HIS A 263 -1.54 -9.19 6.60
CA HIS A 263 -0.72 -9.65 7.72
C HIS A 263 -0.24 -11.10 7.64
N SER A 264 -1.10 -12.09 7.89
CA SER A 264 -0.72 -13.51 7.95
C SER A 264 0.50 -13.79 8.86
N THR A 265 0.61 -13.05 9.99
CA THR A 265 1.79 -13.09 10.88
C THR A 265 1.90 -14.41 11.63
N LEU A 266 0.76 -14.98 12.06
CA LEU A 266 0.67 -16.24 12.80
C LEU A 266 0.33 -17.42 11.88
N ILE A 267 0.93 -17.45 10.71
CA ILE A 267 0.68 -18.50 9.71
C ILE A 267 1.42 -19.81 10.06
N THR A 268 0.76 -20.93 9.86
CA THR A 268 1.34 -22.27 10.07
C THR A 268 1.89 -22.85 8.76
N PRO A 269 2.76 -23.88 8.81
CA PRO A 269 3.20 -24.59 7.59
C PRO A 269 2.05 -25.16 6.77
N HIS A 270 0.97 -25.61 7.41
CA HIS A 270 -0.23 -26.08 6.70
C HIS A 270 -0.91 -24.93 5.94
N GLU A 271 -1.09 -23.79 6.60
CA GLU A 271 -1.68 -22.60 5.96
C GLU A 271 -0.82 -22.05 4.82
N LEU A 272 0.53 -22.10 4.92
CA LEU A 272 1.43 -21.77 3.81
C LEU A 272 1.18 -22.67 2.58
N ASN A 273 0.97 -23.98 2.80
CA ASN A 273 0.64 -24.89 1.71
C ASN A 273 -0.72 -24.53 1.08
N LEU A 274 -1.74 -24.20 1.88
CA LEU A 274 -3.03 -23.75 1.36
C LEU A 274 -2.88 -22.51 0.47
N LEU A 275 -2.08 -21.52 0.89
CA LEU A 275 -1.84 -20.33 0.06
C LEU A 275 -1.14 -20.66 -1.26
N ARG A 276 -0.13 -21.53 -1.21
CA ARG A 276 0.57 -21.99 -2.42
C ARG A 276 -0.36 -22.70 -3.39
N GLU A 277 -1.18 -23.63 -2.89
CA GLU A 277 -2.09 -24.46 -3.70
C GLU A 277 -3.23 -23.65 -4.31
N THR A 278 -3.75 -22.66 -3.58
CA THR A 278 -4.86 -21.82 -4.06
C THR A 278 -4.39 -20.61 -4.86
N GLY A 279 -3.10 -20.26 -4.83
CA GLY A 279 -2.56 -19.06 -5.45
C GLY A 279 -2.96 -17.77 -4.74
N SER A 280 -3.46 -17.83 -3.50
CA SER A 280 -3.77 -16.66 -2.70
C SER A 280 -2.53 -15.86 -2.39
N ALA A 281 -2.67 -14.54 -2.23
CA ALA A 281 -1.58 -13.62 -2.00
C ALA A 281 -1.60 -13.05 -0.57
N VAL A 282 -0.45 -12.52 -0.13
CA VAL A 282 -0.28 -11.90 1.19
C VAL A 282 0.17 -10.45 1.04
N ALA A 283 -0.41 -9.54 1.82
CA ALA A 283 0.18 -8.23 2.10
C ALA A 283 1.00 -8.34 3.39
N TYR A 284 2.32 -8.34 3.24
CA TYR A 284 3.26 -8.36 4.36
C TYR A 284 3.43 -6.94 4.90
N ASN A 285 3.05 -6.73 6.15
CA ASN A 285 3.01 -5.41 6.79
C ASN A 285 4.07 -5.30 7.92
N PRO A 286 5.38 -5.17 7.57
CA PRO A 286 6.46 -5.25 8.56
C PRO A 286 6.43 -4.11 9.57
N VAL A 287 6.13 -2.88 9.16
CA VAL A 287 6.08 -1.72 10.06
C VAL A 287 4.90 -1.83 11.03
N ALA A 288 3.75 -2.36 10.58
CA ALA A 288 2.62 -2.63 11.46
C ALA A 288 2.97 -3.67 12.53
N SER A 289 3.67 -4.75 12.14
CA SER A 289 4.18 -5.76 13.09
C SER A 289 5.10 -5.14 14.15
N LEU A 290 6.01 -4.24 13.76
CA LEU A 290 6.90 -3.52 14.67
C LEU A 290 6.12 -2.63 15.65
N TRP A 291 5.17 -1.85 15.14
CA TRP A 291 4.42 -0.88 15.96
C TRP A 291 3.45 -1.53 16.93
N LYS A 292 2.83 -2.63 16.51
CA LYS A 292 1.86 -3.37 17.31
C LYS A 292 2.49 -4.43 18.21
N GLY A 293 3.78 -4.76 18.01
CA GLY A 293 4.43 -5.87 18.68
C GLY A 293 3.85 -7.23 18.31
N ASN A 294 3.38 -7.37 17.07
CA ASN A 294 2.84 -8.62 16.54
C ASN A 294 3.95 -9.58 16.09
N ALA A 295 3.57 -10.82 15.79
CA ALA A 295 4.46 -11.74 15.11
C ALA A 295 4.81 -11.23 13.70
N VAL A 296 5.84 -11.82 13.11
CA VAL A 296 6.32 -11.47 11.77
C VAL A 296 5.95 -12.58 10.79
N ALA A 297 5.28 -12.21 9.69
CA ALA A 297 4.96 -13.15 8.63
C ALA A 297 6.26 -13.69 7.99
N PRO A 298 6.37 -14.99 7.69
CA PRO A 298 7.61 -15.61 7.18
C PRO A 298 7.81 -15.35 5.68
N ALA A 299 8.12 -14.09 5.30
CA ALA A 299 8.18 -13.64 3.92
C ALA A 299 9.25 -14.37 3.08
N LEU A 300 10.41 -14.72 3.67
CA LEU A 300 11.42 -15.54 2.99
C LEU A 300 10.91 -16.94 2.66
N GLN A 301 10.13 -17.56 3.56
CA GLN A 301 9.51 -18.86 3.27
C GLN A 301 8.43 -18.72 2.19
N MET A 302 7.64 -17.66 2.22
CA MET A 302 6.67 -17.37 1.16
C MET A 302 7.37 -17.24 -0.20
N ALA A 303 8.48 -16.49 -0.27
CA ALA A 303 9.28 -16.36 -1.49
C ALA A 303 9.81 -17.72 -1.98
N ALA A 304 10.37 -18.53 -1.08
CA ALA A 304 10.90 -19.85 -1.40
C ALA A 304 9.82 -20.84 -1.90
N LEU A 305 8.59 -20.69 -1.41
CA LEU A 305 7.45 -21.51 -1.82
C LEU A 305 6.71 -20.97 -3.05
N GLY A 306 7.14 -19.83 -3.61
CA GLY A 306 6.47 -19.17 -4.74
C GLY A 306 5.12 -18.55 -4.37
N ILE A 307 4.84 -18.32 -3.08
CA ILE A 307 3.64 -17.62 -2.64
C ILE A 307 3.78 -16.14 -2.97
N ARG A 308 2.78 -15.58 -3.64
CA ARG A 308 2.75 -14.17 -4.02
C ARG A 308 2.58 -13.31 -2.78
N PHE A 309 3.41 -12.26 -2.64
CA PHE A 309 3.21 -11.24 -1.61
C PHE A 309 3.72 -9.88 -2.07
N GLY A 310 3.17 -8.82 -1.48
CA GLY A 310 3.62 -7.44 -1.62
C GLY A 310 3.83 -6.83 -0.24
N LEU A 311 4.57 -5.71 -0.18
CA LEU A 311 4.75 -4.96 1.06
C LEU A 311 3.59 -3.99 1.27
N GLY A 312 3.08 -3.90 2.50
CA GLY A 312 2.00 -3.00 2.88
C GLY A 312 2.31 -2.19 4.14
N THR A 313 1.73 -0.98 4.24
CA THR A 313 1.93 -0.07 5.38
C THR A 313 0.91 -0.24 6.50
N ASP A 314 -0.27 -0.74 6.21
CA ASP A 314 -1.39 -0.91 7.17
C ASP A 314 -1.76 0.40 7.90
N GLY A 315 -1.81 1.53 7.18
CA GLY A 315 -2.14 2.81 7.78
C GLY A 315 -1.11 3.32 8.80
N THR A 316 0.10 2.74 8.82
CA THR A 316 1.20 3.22 9.65
C THR A 316 1.97 4.33 8.91
N ARG A 317 3.29 4.32 8.89
CA ARG A 317 4.10 5.30 8.17
C ARG A 317 4.20 4.94 6.69
N ALA A 318 3.67 5.77 5.81
CA ALA A 318 3.86 5.64 4.37
C ALA A 318 5.26 6.18 3.98
N ASP A 319 6.21 5.27 3.81
CA ASP A 319 7.60 5.53 3.40
C ASP A 319 8.16 4.24 2.80
N GLY A 320 8.27 4.17 1.48
CA GLY A 320 8.59 2.93 0.76
C GLY A 320 10.00 2.41 1.05
N PHE A 321 10.98 3.29 1.17
CA PHE A 321 12.34 2.88 1.51
C PHE A 321 12.42 2.30 2.92
N ARG A 322 11.81 2.98 3.90
CA ARG A 322 11.76 2.48 5.27
C ARG A 322 10.94 1.20 5.39
N LEU A 323 9.92 1.03 4.56
CA LEU A 323 9.13 -0.20 4.53
C LEU A 323 9.99 -1.40 4.08
N MET A 324 10.81 -1.21 3.05
CA MET A 324 11.73 -2.24 2.55
C MET A 324 12.81 -2.59 3.58
N ASP A 325 13.44 -1.59 4.20
CA ASP A 325 14.45 -1.81 5.26
C ASP A 325 13.83 -2.57 6.46
N ALA A 326 12.63 -2.18 6.90
CA ALA A 326 11.92 -2.90 7.96
C ALA A 326 11.56 -4.33 7.54
N ALA A 327 11.13 -4.54 6.30
CA ALA A 327 10.78 -5.85 5.77
C ALA A 327 11.97 -6.80 5.81
N GLU A 328 13.09 -6.38 5.26
CA GLU A 328 14.34 -7.17 5.25
C GLU A 328 14.88 -7.37 6.66
N GLY A 329 14.97 -6.30 7.46
CA GLY A 329 15.52 -6.35 8.81
C GLY A 329 14.78 -7.32 9.72
N LEU A 330 13.45 -7.35 9.68
CA LEU A 330 12.64 -8.30 10.44
C LEU A 330 12.82 -9.75 9.98
N GLN A 331 12.93 -9.99 8.67
CA GLN A 331 13.21 -11.34 8.16
C GLN A 331 14.60 -11.81 8.59
N ARG A 332 15.60 -10.93 8.50
CA ARG A 332 16.97 -11.21 8.94
C ARG A 332 17.02 -11.53 10.44
N ALA A 333 16.42 -10.70 11.27
CA ALA A 333 16.40 -10.89 12.72
C ALA A 333 15.56 -12.11 13.15
N GLY A 334 14.41 -12.33 12.52
CA GLY A 334 13.48 -13.40 12.90
C GLY A 334 13.80 -14.76 12.31
N PHE A 335 14.34 -14.81 11.10
CA PHE A 335 14.47 -16.06 10.34
C PHE A 335 15.86 -16.31 9.77
N GLY A 336 16.71 -15.29 9.62
CA GLY A 336 18.02 -15.41 8.96
C GLY A 336 18.93 -16.48 9.57
N LEU A 337 19.00 -16.55 10.90
CA LEU A 337 19.79 -17.57 11.58
C LEU A 337 19.24 -18.98 11.33
N ALA A 338 17.93 -19.16 11.36
CA ALA A 338 17.28 -20.46 11.18
C ALA A 338 17.37 -20.96 9.73
N THR A 339 17.33 -20.05 8.77
CA THR A 339 17.44 -20.39 7.34
C THR A 339 18.87 -20.49 6.84
N GLY A 340 19.84 -19.93 7.59
CA GLY A 340 21.24 -19.84 7.17
C GLY A 340 21.46 -18.92 5.95
N ASP A 341 20.44 -18.10 5.58
CA ASP A 341 20.52 -17.17 4.46
C ASP A 341 20.96 -15.79 4.93
N SER A 342 22.26 -15.51 4.76
CA SER A 342 22.80 -14.18 5.05
C SER A 342 22.50 -13.14 3.98
N SER A 343 22.01 -13.54 2.79
CA SER A 343 21.62 -12.63 1.71
C SER A 343 20.25 -12.00 1.97
N CYS A 344 19.35 -12.75 2.62
CA CYS A 344 17.99 -12.30 2.98
C CYS A 344 17.26 -11.63 1.80
N GLY A 345 17.32 -12.26 0.60
CA GLY A 345 16.67 -11.77 -0.62
C GLY A 345 17.50 -10.77 -1.44
N GLY A 346 18.75 -10.45 -1.02
CA GLY A 346 19.74 -9.72 -1.83
C GLY A 346 19.34 -8.30 -2.26
N GLY A 347 18.51 -7.59 -1.48
CA GLY A 347 17.98 -6.28 -1.89
C GLY A 347 16.92 -6.38 -3.01
N TRP A 348 17.14 -7.21 -3.99
CA TRP A 348 16.26 -7.41 -5.13
C TRP A 348 14.84 -7.83 -4.74
N LEU A 349 14.68 -8.80 -3.84
CA LEU A 349 13.39 -9.29 -3.39
C LEU A 349 12.53 -8.14 -2.85
N TRP A 350 13.10 -7.27 -2.03
CA TRP A 350 12.35 -6.22 -1.33
C TRP A 350 11.92 -5.10 -2.27
N LEU A 351 12.77 -4.73 -3.23
CA LEU A 351 12.41 -3.80 -4.30
C LEU A 351 11.28 -4.36 -5.17
N ASP A 352 11.37 -5.62 -5.59
CA ASP A 352 10.30 -6.28 -6.35
C ASP A 352 8.99 -6.31 -5.53
N ARG A 353 9.04 -6.69 -4.25
CA ARG A 353 7.84 -6.77 -3.39
C ARG A 353 7.27 -5.40 -3.00
N ALA A 354 8.00 -4.32 -3.19
CA ALA A 354 7.52 -2.95 -3.04
C ALA A 354 7.02 -2.33 -4.36
N THR A 355 7.24 -2.98 -5.50
CA THR A 355 6.91 -2.47 -6.85
C THR A 355 6.10 -3.50 -7.65
N SER A 356 6.71 -4.25 -8.56
CA SER A 356 6.04 -5.20 -9.47
C SER A 356 5.31 -6.33 -8.73
N GLY A 357 5.92 -6.88 -7.68
CA GLY A 357 5.29 -7.91 -6.85
C GLY A 357 4.07 -7.39 -6.10
N ALA A 358 4.13 -6.16 -5.56
CA ALA A 358 2.98 -5.52 -4.92
C ALA A 358 1.88 -5.18 -5.96
N ALA A 359 2.24 -4.70 -7.15
CA ALA A 359 1.28 -4.48 -8.24
C ALA A 359 0.58 -5.78 -8.65
N ASN A 360 1.31 -6.91 -8.67
CA ASN A 360 0.74 -8.22 -8.98
C ASN A 360 -0.34 -8.63 -7.96
N VAL A 361 -0.06 -8.52 -6.66
CA VAL A 361 -1.03 -8.91 -5.63
C VAL A 361 -2.20 -7.92 -5.50
N ALA A 362 -2.00 -6.67 -5.96
CA ALA A 362 -3.04 -5.65 -6.08
C ALA A 362 -3.96 -5.85 -7.31
N GLY A 363 -3.69 -6.85 -8.16
CA GLY A 363 -4.42 -7.07 -9.42
C GLY A 363 -4.05 -6.07 -10.53
N LEU A 364 -2.90 -5.40 -10.44
CA LEU A 364 -2.45 -4.32 -11.33
C LEU A 364 -1.16 -4.66 -12.12
N ALA A 365 -0.78 -5.93 -12.22
CA ALA A 365 0.46 -6.36 -12.90
C ALA A 365 0.59 -5.85 -14.35
N GLY A 366 -0.53 -5.68 -15.07
CA GLY A 366 -0.55 -5.12 -16.43
C GLY A 366 -0.79 -3.61 -16.49
N VAL A 367 -0.80 -2.92 -15.35
CA VAL A 367 -1.11 -1.50 -15.25
C VAL A 367 0.08 -0.69 -14.78
N THR A 368 0.74 -1.10 -13.70
CA THR A 368 1.81 -0.33 -13.04
C THR A 368 2.82 -1.25 -12.34
N GLY A 369 3.81 -0.68 -11.66
CA GLY A 369 4.80 -1.39 -10.83
C GLY A 369 6.11 -1.71 -11.53
N SER A 370 6.25 -1.36 -12.81
CA SER A 370 7.49 -1.56 -13.58
C SER A 370 7.69 -0.45 -14.59
N ILE A 371 8.94 -0.22 -15.01
CA ILE A 371 9.27 0.64 -16.15
C ILE A 371 9.26 -0.24 -17.39
N ALA A 372 8.13 -0.25 -18.09
CA ALA A 372 7.95 -1.04 -19.31
C ALA A 372 6.96 -0.37 -20.25
N GLU A 373 7.16 -0.52 -21.56
CA GLU A 373 6.29 0.05 -22.59
C GLU A 373 4.83 -0.41 -22.41
N GLY A 374 3.90 0.52 -22.52
CA GLY A 374 2.46 0.30 -22.38
C GLY A 374 1.93 0.38 -20.94
N LEU A 375 2.79 0.33 -19.92
CA LEU A 375 2.37 0.52 -18.54
C LEU A 375 2.17 2.00 -18.21
N ALA A 376 1.35 2.27 -17.21
CA ALA A 376 1.16 3.60 -16.67
C ALA A 376 2.50 4.18 -16.18
N ALA A 377 2.77 5.41 -16.54
CA ALA A 377 3.97 6.11 -16.13
C ALA A 377 3.84 6.60 -14.67
N ASP A 378 3.88 5.63 -13.75
CA ASP A 378 3.92 5.81 -12.31
C ASP A 378 5.37 5.57 -11.84
N PHE A 379 6.13 6.64 -11.61
CA PHE A 379 7.56 6.54 -11.35
C PHE A 379 8.09 7.61 -10.40
N LEU A 380 9.29 7.36 -9.89
CA LEU A 380 10.06 8.27 -9.06
C LEU A 380 11.33 8.71 -9.79
N LEU A 381 11.73 9.95 -9.57
CA LEU A 381 13.11 10.40 -9.80
C LEU A 381 13.79 10.50 -8.44
N VAL A 382 14.77 9.63 -8.21
CA VAL A 382 15.55 9.56 -6.97
C VAL A 382 16.92 10.16 -7.24
N ASP A 383 17.30 11.16 -6.45
CA ASP A 383 18.61 11.82 -6.52
C ASP A 383 19.68 10.90 -5.94
N LEU A 384 20.64 10.47 -6.76
CA LEU A 384 21.77 9.63 -6.37
C LEU A 384 23.03 10.44 -6.00
N ASP A 385 23.06 11.77 -6.26
CA ASP A 385 24.16 12.65 -5.81
C ASP A 385 24.01 12.98 -4.31
N ARG A 386 24.05 11.92 -3.52
CA ARG A 386 23.87 11.95 -2.06
C ARG A 386 24.96 11.13 -1.37
N PRO A 387 25.36 11.53 -0.14
CA PRO A 387 26.36 10.78 0.63
C PRO A 387 26.02 9.30 0.82
N GLU A 388 24.73 8.99 0.96
CA GLU A 388 24.24 7.63 1.19
C GLU A 388 24.49 6.69 0.01
N PHE A 389 24.62 7.24 -1.21
CA PHE A 389 24.91 6.50 -2.44
C PHE A 389 26.34 6.65 -2.92
N THR A 390 27.26 7.24 -2.10
CA THR A 390 28.63 7.52 -2.50
C THR A 390 29.66 6.94 -1.52
N PRO A 391 30.51 5.97 -1.95
CA PRO A 391 30.53 5.31 -3.26
C PRO A 391 29.43 4.26 -3.40
N SER A 392 28.92 4.05 -4.61
CA SER A 392 27.93 2.98 -4.90
C SER A 392 28.63 1.73 -5.40
N TYR A 393 28.22 0.57 -4.88
CA TYR A 393 28.72 -0.77 -5.27
C TYR A 393 27.59 -1.73 -5.64
N ASP A 394 26.42 -1.57 -5.02
CA ASP A 394 25.23 -2.38 -5.26
C ASP A 394 23.98 -1.52 -5.00
N LEU A 395 23.56 -0.82 -6.06
CA LEU A 395 22.44 0.13 -5.97
C LEU A 395 21.15 -0.51 -5.45
N MET A 396 20.92 -1.81 -5.70
CA MET A 396 19.73 -2.52 -5.21
C MET A 396 19.74 -2.62 -3.68
N TRP A 397 20.88 -2.99 -3.09
CA TRP A 397 21.04 -3.01 -1.64
C TRP A 397 21.02 -1.61 -1.03
N GLU A 398 21.66 -0.65 -1.70
CA GLU A 398 21.76 0.73 -1.24
C GLU A 398 20.36 1.38 -1.18
N LEU A 399 19.50 1.14 -2.18
CA LEU A 399 18.13 1.59 -2.15
C LEU A 399 17.33 1.02 -0.97
N VAL A 400 17.53 -0.27 -0.63
CA VAL A 400 16.85 -0.90 0.50
C VAL A 400 17.36 -0.38 1.84
N ARG A 401 18.69 -0.18 1.98
CA ARG A 401 19.33 0.13 3.26
C ARG A 401 19.51 1.62 3.53
N TYR A 402 19.83 2.39 2.49
CA TYR A 402 20.19 3.80 2.60
C TYR A 402 19.19 4.73 1.91
N GLY A 403 18.32 4.18 1.07
CA GLY A 403 17.26 4.94 0.43
C GLY A 403 16.38 5.66 1.46
N ASN A 404 16.02 6.90 1.15
CA ASN A 404 15.20 7.75 2.00
C ASN A 404 14.24 8.57 1.13
N ARG A 405 13.03 8.81 1.63
CA ARG A 405 12.04 9.63 0.92
C ARG A 405 12.52 11.06 0.61
N ASP A 406 13.48 11.59 1.37
CA ASP A 406 14.03 12.93 1.14
C ASP A 406 14.95 12.98 -0.09
N GLN A 407 15.31 11.83 -0.66
CA GLN A 407 16.04 11.67 -1.92
C GLN A 407 15.10 11.59 -3.14
N ILE A 408 13.77 11.56 -2.93
CA ILE A 408 12.79 11.59 -4.01
C ILE A 408 12.58 13.04 -4.45
N ASP A 409 13.13 13.42 -5.58
CA ASP A 409 12.92 14.75 -6.15
C ASP A 409 11.56 14.90 -6.82
N ALA A 410 11.12 13.87 -7.55
CA ALA A 410 9.85 13.92 -8.26
C ALA A 410 9.05 12.62 -8.16
N VAL A 411 7.74 12.75 -8.05
CA VAL A 411 6.77 11.65 -8.05
C VAL A 411 5.80 11.85 -9.20
N PHE A 412 5.70 10.86 -10.07
CA PHE A 412 4.78 10.85 -11.20
C PHE A 412 3.73 9.75 -11.02
N THR A 413 2.49 10.09 -11.32
CA THR A 413 1.40 9.12 -11.45
C THR A 413 0.66 9.38 -12.75
N ASN A 414 0.47 8.32 -13.53
CA ASN A 414 -0.17 8.41 -14.84
C ASN A 414 0.50 9.48 -15.74
N GLY A 415 1.83 9.55 -15.71
CA GLY A 415 2.64 10.49 -16.49
C GLY A 415 2.59 11.94 -16.06
N GLN A 416 1.89 12.26 -14.96
CA GLN A 416 1.77 13.62 -14.45
C GLN A 416 2.62 13.81 -13.20
N LEU A 417 3.40 14.91 -13.17
CA LEU A 417 4.15 15.30 -11.98
C LEU A 417 3.19 15.66 -10.85
N ARG A 418 3.21 14.88 -9.78
CA ARG A 418 2.37 15.10 -8.57
C ARG A 418 3.11 15.84 -7.49
N LEU A 419 4.34 15.40 -7.20
CA LEU A 419 5.17 16.06 -6.20
C LEU A 419 6.52 16.46 -6.79
N TRP A 420 7.00 17.60 -6.34
CA TRP A 420 8.37 18.05 -6.48
C TRP A 420 8.96 18.29 -5.09
N GLN A 421 10.09 17.64 -4.78
CA GLN A 421 10.76 17.72 -3.47
C GLN A 421 9.78 17.57 -2.29
N GLY A 422 8.91 16.56 -2.41
CA GLY A 422 7.94 16.17 -1.40
C GLY A 422 6.71 17.08 -1.26
N TRP A 423 6.48 18.05 -2.16
CA TRP A 423 5.30 18.92 -2.12
C TRP A 423 4.51 18.89 -3.44
N PRO A 424 3.16 18.96 -3.37
CA PRO A 424 2.34 19.04 -4.56
C PRO A 424 2.69 20.23 -5.45
N VAL A 425 2.55 20.04 -6.77
CA VAL A 425 2.86 21.08 -7.74
C VAL A 425 1.64 21.89 -8.17
N ASP A 426 0.45 21.37 -7.97
CA ASP A 426 -0.82 21.87 -8.51
C ASP A 426 -1.88 22.22 -7.44
N TRP A 427 -1.62 21.94 -6.15
CA TRP A 427 -2.53 22.29 -5.06
C TRP A 427 -1.79 22.61 -3.74
N ASP A 428 -2.47 23.32 -2.81
CA ASP A 428 -1.90 23.79 -1.55
C ASP A 428 -2.03 22.76 -0.42
N ALA A 429 -0.98 21.97 -0.21
CA ALA A 429 -0.92 21.01 0.90
C ALA A 429 -0.82 21.69 2.28
N ARG A 430 -0.34 22.92 2.36
CA ARG A 430 -0.26 23.65 3.64
C ARG A 430 -1.66 24.03 4.12
N ALA A 431 -2.55 24.40 3.21
CA ALA A 431 -3.96 24.63 3.51
C ALA A 431 -4.62 23.34 4.03
N LEU A 432 -4.41 22.18 3.37
CA LEU A 432 -4.90 20.89 3.88
C LEU A 432 -4.42 20.60 5.30
N LEU A 433 -3.12 20.79 5.59
CA LEU A 433 -2.57 20.55 6.93
C LEU A 433 -3.16 21.49 7.99
N ALA A 434 -3.46 22.74 7.64
CA ALA A 434 -4.11 23.70 8.54
C ALA A 434 -5.56 23.27 8.85
N GLU A 435 -6.31 22.88 7.83
CA GLU A 435 -7.68 22.40 7.93
C GLU A 435 -7.76 21.13 8.79
N VAL A 436 -6.94 20.13 8.51
CA VAL A 436 -6.89 18.89 9.30
C VAL A 436 -6.56 19.16 10.76
N ARG A 437 -5.58 20.07 11.06
CA ARG A 437 -5.26 20.42 12.46
C ARG A 437 -6.44 21.06 13.19
N GLY A 438 -7.24 21.85 12.51
CA GLY A 438 -8.42 22.49 13.10
C GLY A 438 -9.53 21.48 13.40
N ASP A 439 -9.77 20.55 12.50
CA ASP A 439 -10.97 19.70 12.54
C ASP A 439 -10.75 18.31 13.15
N ALA A 440 -9.53 17.76 13.05
CA ALA A 440 -9.24 16.40 13.52
C ALA A 440 -9.52 16.21 15.01
N ALA A 441 -9.15 17.18 15.85
CA ALA A 441 -9.40 17.11 17.29
C ALA A 441 -10.90 17.03 17.61
N VAL A 442 -11.74 17.76 16.87
CA VAL A 442 -13.20 17.75 17.03
C VAL A 442 -13.79 16.42 16.61
N ALA A 443 -13.33 15.88 15.47
CA ALA A 443 -13.79 14.57 14.98
C ALA A 443 -13.40 13.43 15.94
N ILE A 444 -12.15 13.43 16.42
CA ILE A 444 -11.66 12.44 17.39
C ILE A 444 -12.42 12.53 18.72
N ALA A 445 -12.71 13.72 19.21
CA ALA A 445 -13.45 13.91 20.48
C ALA A 445 -14.90 13.38 20.40
N LYS A 446 -15.50 13.34 19.23
CA LYS A 446 -16.85 12.79 19.02
C LYS A 446 -16.88 11.26 18.90
N ALA A 447 -15.77 10.65 18.51
CA ALA A 447 -15.69 9.21 18.33
C ALA A 447 -15.59 8.49 19.68
N PRO A 448 -16.38 7.41 19.91
CA PRO A 448 -16.36 6.66 21.18
C PRO A 448 -15.11 5.75 21.28
N ILE A 449 -13.94 6.34 21.11
CA ILE A 449 -12.65 5.67 21.16
C ILE A 449 -12.32 5.26 22.59
N GLN A 450 -11.83 4.04 22.76
CA GLN A 450 -11.42 3.49 24.05
C GLN A 450 -9.92 3.23 24.06
N ARG A 451 -9.15 4.20 24.58
CA ARG A 451 -7.75 4.00 24.89
C ARG A 451 -7.59 3.46 26.30
N ILE A 452 -6.72 2.49 26.47
CA ILE A 452 -6.43 1.89 27.78
C ILE A 452 -4.97 2.09 28.20
N HIS A 453 -4.12 2.49 27.27
CA HIS A 453 -2.73 2.81 27.56
C HIS A 453 -2.53 4.33 27.72
N PRO A 454 -1.75 4.78 28.71
CA PRO A 454 -1.49 6.20 28.89
C PRO A 454 -0.64 6.78 27.74
N LEU A 455 -0.75 8.07 27.51
CA LEU A 455 0.16 8.79 26.63
C LEU A 455 1.58 8.75 27.19
N SER A 456 2.61 8.93 26.31
CA SER A 456 4.03 8.83 26.68
C SER A 456 4.43 9.69 27.86
N GLU A 457 3.86 10.91 28.01
CA GLU A 457 4.13 11.79 29.12
C GLU A 457 3.65 11.20 30.45
N ALA A 458 2.41 10.69 30.50
CA ALA A 458 1.89 10.01 31.67
C ALA A 458 2.66 8.72 31.98
N HIS A 459 3.06 7.97 30.95
CA HIS A 459 3.83 6.75 31.09
C HIS A 459 5.21 6.98 31.75
N ARG A 460 5.82 8.13 31.52
CA ARG A 460 7.09 8.55 32.15
C ARG A 460 7.02 8.50 33.69
N HIS A 461 5.86 8.74 34.25
CA HIS A 461 5.65 8.80 35.71
C HIS A 461 5.28 7.46 36.33
N LEU A 462 5.01 6.40 35.55
CA LEU A 462 4.63 5.09 36.08
C LEU A 462 5.80 4.29 36.67
N GLY A 463 7.03 4.74 36.49
CA GLY A 463 8.22 4.18 37.15
C GLY A 463 8.66 2.79 36.68
N TYR A 464 8.16 2.29 35.54
CA TYR A 464 8.59 1.00 34.98
C TYR A 464 10.04 0.96 34.51
N TYR A 465 10.58 2.12 34.18
CA TYR A 465 11.97 2.29 33.71
C TYR A 465 12.60 3.43 34.51
N LYS A 466 13.13 3.11 35.69
CA LYS A 466 13.88 4.05 36.54
C LYS A 466 15.36 3.90 36.30
#